data_8b166f0f1c56f36f2cc02fae5b9dbb05
#
_entry.id   8b166f0f1c56f36f2cc02fae5b9dbb05
#
_cell.length_a   1.000
_cell.length_b   1.000
_cell.length_c   1.000
_cell.angle_alpha   90.00
_cell.angle_beta   90.00
_cell.angle_gamma   90.00
#
_symmetry.space_group_name_H-M   'P 1'
#
loop_
_entity.id
_entity.type
_entity.pdbx_description
1 polymer ?
#
loop_
_entity_poly.entity_id
_entity_poly.type
_entity_poly.pdbx_seq_one_letter_code
_entity_poly.pdbx_strand_id
1 'polypeptide(L)'
;MARFGQHGTIAGNEHAHRATREVFMGTLRDILATRHGIDITEQQEQILFDDLHAIMEINKTMNLTRILSEEDGMVLHLEDSVLGLPYVNDAPVGLYGDLGTGGGFPGIPLCVLTGRETLLVDSVKKKVRALEPVAEELGLGDRLSTYGGRIEDLALERPREFSVLTARALSSLGSLLELASPLLRKGGRLVCYKAQPTEEELEIAFGIMKPLGFELVCDDSHELSDGSTRRIFVFQKAANPRIALPRRVGMAQRNPLMPVDFAQKSGQKSKKRR
;
A
#
# COMPACT_ATOMS: atom_id res chain seq x y z
N MET A 1 -27.71 -18.58 52.65
CA MET A 1 -28.01 -19.35 51.42
C MET A 1 -28.77 -18.46 50.48
N ALA A 2 -28.14 -18.01 49.42
CA ALA A 2 -28.74 -17.66 48.14
C ALA A 2 -27.60 -17.33 47.15
N ARG A 3 -27.40 -18.23 46.18
CA ARG A 3 -26.51 -18.01 45.00
C ARG A 3 -27.27 -17.12 44.00
N PHE A 4 -26.70 -16.02 43.61
CA PHE A 4 -27.09 -15.31 42.37
C PHE A 4 -26.04 -15.58 41.33
N GLY A 5 -26.46 -16.31 40.28
CA GLY A 5 -25.68 -16.53 39.08
C GLY A 5 -25.71 -15.27 38.21
N GLN A 6 -24.54 -14.80 37.83
CA GLN A 6 -24.36 -13.84 36.70
C GLN A 6 -24.15 -14.65 35.41
N HIS A 7 -25.20 -14.78 34.63
CA HIS A 7 -25.11 -15.14 33.22
C HIS A 7 -26.02 -14.18 32.44
N GLY A 8 -25.45 -13.13 31.89
CA GLY A 8 -26.21 -12.21 31.07
C GLY A 8 -25.43 -10.99 30.63
N THR A 9 -24.35 -11.15 29.84
CA THR A 9 -23.71 -9.96 29.22
C THR A 9 -22.94 -10.27 27.92
N ILE A 10 -22.87 -11.50 27.44
CA ILE A 10 -22.10 -11.83 26.21
C ILE A 10 -22.99 -11.75 24.95
N ALA A 11 -24.24 -12.15 25.03
CA ALA A 11 -25.14 -12.19 23.86
C ALA A 11 -25.61 -10.80 23.37
N GLY A 12 -25.66 -9.80 24.25
CA GLY A 12 -26.07 -8.42 23.88
C GLY A 12 -25.03 -7.68 23.05
N ASN A 13 -23.75 -7.98 23.30
CA ASN A 13 -22.65 -7.33 22.58
C ASN A 13 -22.47 -7.90 21.17
N GLU A 14 -22.65 -9.21 20.99
CA GLU A 14 -22.59 -9.86 19.67
C GLU A 14 -23.72 -9.42 18.73
N HIS A 15 -24.93 -9.18 19.23
CA HIS A 15 -26.04 -8.68 18.41
C HIS A 15 -25.88 -7.22 18.03
N ALA A 16 -25.37 -6.37 18.89
CA ALA A 16 -25.08 -4.97 18.58
C ALA A 16 -23.95 -4.85 17.54
N HIS A 17 -22.88 -5.61 17.68
CA HIS A 17 -21.81 -5.69 16.69
C HIS A 17 -22.28 -6.25 15.34
N ARG A 18 -23.16 -7.26 15.36
CA ARG A 18 -23.72 -7.82 14.14
C ARG A 18 -24.63 -6.85 13.39
N ALA A 19 -25.50 -6.12 14.10
CA ALA A 19 -26.40 -5.13 13.50
C ALA A 19 -25.63 -3.91 12.94
N THR A 20 -24.60 -3.42 13.65
CA THR A 20 -23.72 -2.36 13.17
C THR A 20 -22.95 -2.82 11.93
N ARG A 21 -22.45 -4.07 11.95
CA ARG A 21 -21.74 -4.71 10.84
C ARG A 21 -22.61 -4.85 9.57
N GLU A 22 -23.89 -5.23 9.71
CA GLU A 22 -24.83 -5.37 8.57
C GLU A 22 -25.12 -4.02 7.91
N VAL A 23 -25.18 -2.92 8.65
CA VAL A 23 -25.40 -1.57 8.11
C VAL A 23 -24.18 -1.04 7.38
N PHE A 24 -22.96 -1.26 7.91
CA PHE A 24 -21.71 -0.79 7.28
C PHE A 24 -21.35 -1.59 6.02
N MET A 25 -21.57 -2.90 6.00
CA MET A 25 -21.20 -3.77 4.87
C MET A 25 -21.90 -3.37 3.56
N GLY A 26 -23.21 -3.11 3.59
CA GLY A 26 -23.93 -2.63 2.41
C GLY A 26 -23.45 -1.26 1.94
N THR A 27 -22.91 -0.44 2.84
CA THR A 27 -22.44 0.91 2.53
C THR A 27 -21.12 0.94 1.77
N LEU A 28 -20.14 0.06 2.09
CA LEU A 28 -18.85 0.04 1.40
C LEU A 28 -19.02 -0.39 -0.07
N ARG A 29 -19.76 -1.46 -0.35
CA ARG A 29 -20.04 -1.92 -1.71
C ARG A 29 -20.75 -0.85 -2.54
N ASP A 30 -21.77 -0.22 -1.96
CA ASP A 30 -22.53 0.84 -2.63
C ASP A 30 -21.65 2.05 -2.94
N ILE A 31 -20.79 2.46 -2.00
CA ILE A 31 -19.81 3.54 -2.19
C ILE A 31 -18.84 3.17 -3.33
N LEU A 32 -18.23 2.00 -3.29
CA LEU A 32 -17.27 1.56 -4.29
C LEU A 32 -17.89 1.50 -5.69
N ALA A 33 -19.08 0.92 -5.80
CA ALA A 33 -19.80 0.81 -7.08
C ALA A 33 -20.24 2.18 -7.63
N THR A 34 -20.87 3.02 -6.78
CA THR A 34 -21.49 4.26 -7.25
C THR A 34 -20.50 5.41 -7.43
N ARG A 35 -19.50 5.52 -6.55
CA ARG A 35 -18.51 6.61 -6.61
C ARG A 35 -17.29 6.28 -7.45
N HIS A 36 -16.84 5.01 -7.42
CA HIS A 36 -15.57 4.61 -8.00
C HIS A 36 -15.70 3.62 -9.16
N GLY A 37 -16.92 3.10 -9.43
CA GLY A 37 -17.13 2.09 -10.47
C GLY A 37 -16.41 0.77 -10.18
N ILE A 38 -16.19 0.45 -8.91
CA ILE A 38 -15.50 -0.75 -8.46
C ILE A 38 -16.50 -1.71 -7.82
N ASP A 39 -16.69 -2.86 -8.44
CA ASP A 39 -17.57 -3.91 -7.92
C ASP A 39 -16.75 -4.91 -7.10
N ILE A 40 -17.24 -5.22 -5.88
CA ILE A 40 -16.73 -6.29 -5.03
C ILE A 40 -17.87 -7.20 -4.61
N THR A 41 -17.56 -8.47 -4.32
CA THR A 41 -18.55 -9.42 -3.83
C THR A 41 -18.85 -9.20 -2.35
N GLU A 42 -19.99 -9.70 -1.87
CA GLU A 42 -20.35 -9.70 -0.44
C GLU A 42 -19.29 -10.44 0.40
N GLN A 43 -18.74 -11.54 -0.10
CA GLN A 43 -17.68 -12.27 0.58
C GLN A 43 -16.39 -11.45 0.70
N GLN A 44 -16.00 -10.72 -0.36
CA GLN A 44 -14.84 -9.83 -0.32
C GLN A 44 -15.05 -8.69 0.68
N GLU A 45 -16.21 -8.05 0.64
CA GLU A 45 -16.58 -7.01 1.60
C GLU A 45 -16.49 -7.51 3.04
N GLN A 46 -17.01 -8.72 3.32
CA GLN A 46 -16.94 -9.34 4.62
C GLN A 46 -15.48 -9.50 5.10
N ILE A 47 -14.59 -10.01 4.24
CA ILE A 47 -13.16 -10.19 4.57
C ILE A 47 -12.49 -8.84 4.82
N LEU A 48 -12.84 -7.80 4.06
CA LEU A 48 -12.31 -6.45 4.28
C LEU A 48 -12.71 -5.87 5.64
N PHE A 49 -13.94 -6.08 6.08
CA PHE A 49 -14.38 -5.66 7.41
C PHE A 49 -13.74 -6.50 8.53
N ASP A 50 -13.56 -7.81 8.31
CA ASP A 50 -12.86 -8.68 9.25
C ASP A 50 -11.40 -8.22 9.43
N ASP A 51 -10.70 -7.86 8.34
CA ASP A 51 -9.38 -7.23 8.37
C ASP A 51 -9.38 -5.93 9.20
N LEU A 52 -10.29 -5.00 8.88
CA LEU A 52 -10.39 -3.73 9.60
C LEU A 52 -10.57 -3.95 11.11
N HIS A 53 -11.51 -4.82 11.50
CA HIS A 53 -11.76 -5.12 12.91
C HIS A 53 -10.54 -5.74 13.60
N ALA A 54 -9.88 -6.71 12.96
CA ALA A 54 -8.67 -7.34 13.51
C ALA A 54 -7.56 -6.31 13.72
N ILE A 55 -7.32 -5.42 12.76
CA ILE A 55 -6.33 -4.36 12.88
C ILE A 55 -6.70 -3.34 13.95
N MET A 56 -7.96 -2.97 14.09
CA MET A 56 -8.40 -2.05 15.15
C MET A 56 -8.23 -2.67 16.54
N GLU A 57 -8.48 -3.96 16.71
CA GLU A 57 -8.22 -4.66 17.98
C GLU A 57 -6.73 -4.66 18.32
N ILE A 58 -5.86 -5.00 17.37
CA ILE A 58 -4.40 -4.96 17.57
C ILE A 58 -3.94 -3.53 17.86
N ASN A 59 -4.56 -2.54 17.23
CA ASN A 59 -4.19 -1.14 17.38
C ASN A 59 -4.39 -0.61 18.80
N LYS A 60 -5.29 -1.20 19.59
CA LYS A 60 -5.48 -0.85 21.02
C LYS A 60 -4.20 -1.04 21.86
N THR A 61 -3.30 -1.90 21.40
CA THR A 61 -2.06 -2.26 22.12
C THR A 61 -0.77 -1.91 21.37
N MET A 62 -0.81 -1.75 20.03
CA MET A 62 0.42 -1.69 19.22
C MET A 62 0.63 -0.42 18.39
N ASN A 63 -0.31 0.52 18.34
CA ASN A 63 -0.21 1.73 17.51
C ASN A 63 0.16 1.41 16.03
N LEU A 64 -0.60 0.53 15.38
CA LEU A 64 -0.42 0.19 13.97
C LEU A 64 -0.87 1.33 13.07
N THR A 65 -1.95 2.01 13.45
CA THR A 65 -2.56 3.12 12.72
C THR A 65 -2.97 4.25 13.67
N ARG A 66 -3.15 5.45 13.11
CA ARG A 66 -3.68 6.62 13.83
C ARG A 66 -5.21 6.71 13.77
N ILE A 67 -5.85 5.88 12.96
CA ILE A 67 -7.29 5.83 12.77
C ILE A 67 -7.87 4.98 13.89
N LEU A 68 -8.85 5.52 14.63
CA LEU A 68 -9.36 4.94 15.87
C LEU A 68 -10.85 4.62 15.83
N SER A 69 -11.61 5.14 14.86
CA SER A 69 -13.03 4.83 14.66
C SER A 69 -13.26 3.88 13.50
N GLU A 70 -14.34 3.09 13.54
CA GLU A 70 -14.72 2.20 12.42
C GLU A 70 -15.13 3.01 11.19
N GLU A 71 -15.83 4.14 11.39
CA GLU A 71 -16.23 5.03 10.31
C GLU A 71 -15.02 5.56 9.54
N ASP A 72 -14.03 6.11 10.26
CA ASP A 72 -12.79 6.56 9.63
C ASP A 72 -12.01 5.39 9.01
N GLY A 73 -12.04 4.22 9.65
CA GLY A 73 -11.41 2.99 9.14
C GLY A 73 -12.02 2.53 7.83
N MET A 74 -13.34 2.58 7.69
CA MET A 74 -14.02 2.24 6.44
C MET A 74 -13.57 3.16 5.30
N VAL A 75 -13.46 4.46 5.55
CA VAL A 75 -13.06 5.44 4.52
C VAL A 75 -11.55 5.41 4.27
N LEU A 76 -10.76 5.65 5.32
CA LEU A 76 -9.33 5.91 5.20
C LEU A 76 -8.47 4.64 5.14
N HIS A 77 -9.04 3.47 5.48
CA HIS A 77 -8.38 2.19 5.31
C HIS A 77 -8.97 1.39 4.17
N LEU A 78 -10.28 1.12 4.15
CA LEU A 78 -10.88 0.24 3.15
C LEU A 78 -11.15 0.96 1.81
N GLU A 79 -11.99 2.01 1.79
CA GLU A 79 -12.31 2.74 0.55
C GLU A 79 -11.03 3.23 -0.13
N ASP A 80 -10.16 3.93 0.61
CA ASP A 80 -8.89 4.44 0.10
C ASP A 80 -7.99 3.33 -0.49
N SER A 81 -7.89 2.17 0.18
CA SER A 81 -7.08 1.05 -0.31
C SER A 81 -7.59 0.51 -1.63
N VAL A 82 -8.91 0.38 -1.76
CA VAL A 82 -9.57 -0.22 -2.93
C VAL A 82 -9.42 0.64 -4.18
N LEU A 83 -9.22 1.96 -4.06
CA LEU A 83 -8.95 2.83 -5.22
C LEU A 83 -7.77 2.39 -6.09
N GLY A 84 -6.81 1.66 -5.52
CA GLY A 84 -5.68 1.11 -6.27
C GLY A 84 -5.99 -0.14 -7.08
N LEU A 85 -7.15 -0.77 -6.87
CA LEU A 85 -7.50 -2.06 -7.47
C LEU A 85 -7.39 -2.08 -9.01
N PRO A 86 -7.94 -1.11 -9.75
CA PRO A 86 -7.82 -1.09 -11.22
C PRO A 86 -6.37 -1.10 -11.69
N TYR A 87 -5.52 -0.32 -11.06
CA TYR A 87 -4.11 -0.16 -11.44
C TYR A 87 -3.27 -1.40 -11.10
N VAL A 88 -3.60 -2.10 -10.00
CA VAL A 88 -2.95 -3.36 -9.62
C VAL A 88 -3.42 -4.49 -10.53
N ASN A 89 -4.69 -4.53 -10.91
CA ASN A 89 -5.22 -5.50 -11.88
C ASN A 89 -4.58 -5.35 -13.26
N ASP A 90 -4.36 -4.13 -13.71
CA ASP A 90 -3.71 -3.80 -14.98
C ASP A 90 -2.20 -4.07 -15.01
N ALA A 91 -1.58 -4.31 -13.84
CA ALA A 91 -0.16 -4.68 -13.78
C ALA A 91 0.05 -6.12 -14.27
N PRO A 92 1.24 -6.45 -14.81
CA PRO A 92 1.55 -7.82 -15.22
C PRO A 92 1.31 -8.83 -14.09
N VAL A 93 0.89 -10.05 -14.42
CA VAL A 93 0.72 -11.15 -13.43
C VAL A 93 2.03 -11.40 -12.68
N GLY A 94 1.98 -11.65 -11.37
CA GLY A 94 3.12 -11.98 -10.52
C GLY A 94 3.04 -11.34 -9.15
N LEU A 95 4.15 -11.36 -8.41
CA LEU A 95 4.22 -10.93 -7.03
C LEU A 95 3.82 -9.47 -6.86
N TYR A 96 2.94 -9.23 -5.90
CA TYR A 96 2.56 -7.92 -5.41
C TYR A 96 3.32 -7.59 -4.12
N GLY A 97 3.78 -6.37 -3.95
CA GLY A 97 4.41 -5.90 -2.72
C GLY A 97 3.76 -4.61 -2.22
N ASP A 98 3.55 -4.51 -0.90
CA ASP A 98 3.10 -3.27 -0.26
C ASP A 98 4.22 -2.67 0.60
N LEU A 99 4.75 -1.53 0.16
CA LEU A 99 5.91 -0.89 0.77
C LEU A 99 5.49 0.07 1.89
N GLY A 100 5.94 -0.21 3.11
CA GLY A 100 5.55 0.54 4.28
C GLY A 100 4.12 0.23 4.72
N THR A 101 3.76 -1.03 4.68
CA THR A 101 2.38 -1.53 4.87
C THR A 101 1.71 -1.11 6.18
N GLY A 102 2.47 -0.81 7.23
CA GLY A 102 1.95 -0.36 8.52
C GLY A 102 0.97 -1.36 9.14
N GLY A 103 -0.31 -1.03 9.13
CA GLY A 103 -1.42 -1.89 9.57
C GLY A 103 -1.96 -2.82 8.48
N GLY A 104 -1.22 -3.03 7.39
CA GLY A 104 -1.65 -3.91 6.30
C GLY A 104 -2.38 -3.21 5.15
N PHE A 105 -2.46 -1.88 5.15
CA PHE A 105 -3.21 -1.10 4.15
C PHE A 105 -2.29 -0.32 3.21
N PRO A 106 -2.44 -0.44 1.88
CA PRO A 106 -3.48 -1.13 1.12
C PRO A 106 -3.22 -2.62 0.87
N GLY A 107 -2.15 -3.22 1.43
CA GLY A 107 -1.65 -4.55 1.10
C GLY A 107 -2.67 -5.67 1.25
N ILE A 108 -3.31 -5.81 2.42
CA ILE A 108 -4.30 -6.86 2.70
C ILE A 108 -5.55 -6.69 1.84
N PRO A 109 -6.21 -5.51 1.79
CA PRO A 109 -7.36 -5.31 0.92
C PRO A 109 -7.10 -5.67 -0.54
N LEU A 110 -5.97 -5.25 -1.09
CA LEU A 110 -5.63 -5.56 -2.48
C LEU A 110 -5.23 -7.03 -2.69
N CYS A 111 -4.64 -7.70 -1.69
CA CYS A 111 -4.43 -9.14 -1.71
C CYS A 111 -5.77 -9.89 -1.81
N VAL A 112 -6.76 -9.53 -0.99
CA VAL A 112 -8.11 -10.10 -0.99
C VAL A 112 -8.78 -9.93 -2.36
N LEU A 113 -8.74 -8.72 -2.91
CA LEU A 113 -9.49 -8.38 -4.12
C LEU A 113 -8.83 -8.89 -5.41
N THR A 114 -7.51 -9.00 -5.44
CA THR A 114 -6.77 -9.44 -6.64
C THR A 114 -6.41 -10.92 -6.64
N GLY A 115 -6.39 -11.56 -5.46
CA GLY A 115 -5.92 -12.93 -5.28
C GLY A 115 -4.42 -13.12 -5.56
N ARG A 116 -3.63 -12.04 -5.67
CA ARG A 116 -2.19 -12.10 -5.95
C ARG A 116 -1.40 -12.63 -4.75
N GLU A 117 -0.34 -13.37 -5.03
CA GLU A 117 0.72 -13.58 -4.04
C GLU A 117 1.27 -12.21 -3.60
N THR A 118 1.30 -11.98 -2.29
CA THR A 118 1.54 -10.65 -1.70
C THR A 118 2.61 -10.69 -0.64
N LEU A 119 3.51 -9.69 -0.66
CA LEU A 119 4.50 -9.45 0.39
C LEU A 119 4.24 -8.10 1.04
N LEU A 120 3.91 -8.11 2.34
CA LEU A 120 3.78 -6.91 3.16
C LEU A 120 5.13 -6.51 3.73
N VAL A 121 5.60 -5.30 3.45
CA VAL A 121 6.94 -4.83 3.81
C VAL A 121 6.85 -3.67 4.78
N ASP A 122 7.45 -3.79 5.97
CA ASP A 122 7.64 -2.66 6.89
C ASP A 122 8.97 -2.80 7.66
N SER A 123 9.64 -1.68 7.90
CA SER A 123 10.89 -1.67 8.66
C SER A 123 10.72 -2.01 10.14
N VAL A 124 9.51 -1.87 10.68
CA VAL A 124 9.16 -2.16 12.07
C VAL A 124 8.70 -3.62 12.19
N LYS A 125 9.64 -4.53 12.46
CA LYS A 125 9.40 -5.99 12.54
C LYS A 125 8.18 -6.39 13.37
N LYS A 126 7.93 -5.71 14.49
CA LYS A 126 6.77 -6.01 15.34
C LYS A 126 5.43 -5.77 14.64
N LYS A 127 5.36 -4.79 13.72
CA LYS A 127 4.14 -4.50 12.95
C LYS A 127 3.81 -5.65 12.00
N VAL A 128 4.76 -6.04 11.16
CA VAL A 128 4.52 -7.12 10.18
C VAL A 128 4.23 -8.46 10.86
N ARG A 129 4.91 -8.77 11.98
CA ARG A 129 4.59 -9.97 12.76
C ARG A 129 3.17 -9.98 13.34
N ALA A 130 2.61 -8.81 13.64
CA ALA A 130 1.24 -8.70 14.13
C ALA A 130 0.21 -8.95 13.01
N LEU A 131 0.60 -8.83 11.73
CA LEU A 131 -0.26 -9.10 10.58
C LEU A 131 -0.32 -10.59 10.23
N GLU A 132 0.65 -11.41 10.66
CA GLU A 132 0.70 -12.84 10.34
C GLU A 132 -0.55 -13.60 10.86
N PRO A 133 -0.95 -13.45 12.16
CA PRO A 133 -2.18 -14.07 12.63
C PRO A 133 -3.44 -13.58 11.90
N VAL A 134 -3.49 -12.29 11.54
CA VAL A 134 -4.61 -11.72 10.77
C VAL A 134 -4.71 -12.38 9.41
N ALA A 135 -3.58 -12.56 8.71
CA ALA A 135 -3.56 -13.25 7.42
C ALA A 135 -4.09 -14.68 7.51
N GLU A 136 -3.74 -15.41 8.57
CA GLU A 136 -4.25 -16.78 8.82
C GLU A 136 -5.75 -16.77 9.09
N GLU A 137 -6.24 -15.89 9.96
CA GLU A 137 -7.67 -15.76 10.29
C GLU A 137 -8.54 -15.39 9.08
N LEU A 138 -7.99 -14.58 8.16
CA LEU A 138 -8.64 -14.20 6.90
C LEU A 138 -8.53 -15.26 5.80
N GLY A 139 -7.85 -16.39 6.05
CA GLY A 139 -7.61 -17.43 5.05
C GLY A 139 -6.65 -17.00 3.93
N LEU A 140 -5.73 -16.10 4.22
CA LEU A 140 -4.74 -15.57 3.27
C LEU A 140 -3.33 -16.16 3.45
N GLY A 141 -3.11 -17.03 4.45
CA GLY A 141 -1.80 -17.56 4.83
C GLY A 141 -1.00 -18.18 3.68
N ASP A 142 -1.68 -18.82 2.72
CA ASP A 142 -1.03 -19.43 1.55
C ASP A 142 -0.52 -18.43 0.51
N ARG A 143 -1.00 -17.18 0.52
CA ARG A 143 -0.70 -16.16 -0.51
C ARG A 143 -0.15 -14.85 0.02
N LEU A 144 -0.23 -14.62 1.35
CA LEU A 144 0.25 -13.41 1.98
C LEU A 144 1.41 -13.74 2.91
N SER A 145 2.52 -13.06 2.71
CA SER A 145 3.72 -13.17 3.54
C SER A 145 4.18 -11.80 4.01
N THR A 146 5.07 -11.76 5.01
CA THR A 146 5.56 -10.52 5.60
C THR A 146 7.08 -10.41 5.50
N TYR A 147 7.60 -9.19 5.40
CA TYR A 147 9.02 -8.87 5.45
C TYR A 147 9.28 -7.74 6.43
N GLY A 148 9.91 -8.07 7.55
CA GLY A 148 10.28 -7.12 8.60
C GLY A 148 11.70 -6.59 8.43
N GLY A 149 11.91 -5.64 7.51
CA GLY A 149 13.23 -5.08 7.19
C GLY A 149 13.15 -3.81 6.35
N ARG A 150 14.32 -3.31 5.98
CA ARG A 150 14.39 -2.11 5.12
C ARG A 150 14.14 -2.50 3.66
N ILE A 151 13.49 -1.60 2.91
CA ILE A 151 13.19 -1.80 1.48
C ILE A 151 14.49 -1.95 0.69
N GLU A 152 15.54 -1.23 1.06
CA GLU A 152 16.85 -1.30 0.43
C GLU A 152 17.51 -2.69 0.61
N ASP A 153 17.33 -3.32 1.80
CA ASP A 153 17.83 -4.69 2.06
C ASP A 153 17.02 -5.69 1.23
N LEU A 154 15.70 -5.58 1.22
CA LEU A 154 14.81 -6.39 0.37
C LEU A 154 15.22 -6.31 -1.12
N ALA A 155 15.60 -5.12 -1.59
CA ALA A 155 16.03 -4.93 -2.97
C ALA A 155 17.36 -5.63 -3.32
N LEU A 156 18.21 -5.91 -2.34
CA LEU A 156 19.42 -6.73 -2.52
C LEU A 156 19.08 -8.22 -2.51
N GLU A 157 18.11 -8.65 -1.69
CA GLU A 157 17.68 -10.03 -1.56
C GLU A 157 16.80 -10.51 -2.72
N ARG A 158 15.86 -9.64 -3.16
CA ARG A 158 14.82 -9.96 -4.15
C ARG A 158 14.78 -8.94 -5.31
N PRO A 159 15.87 -8.72 -6.05
CA PRO A 159 15.94 -7.71 -7.10
C PRO A 159 15.04 -8.08 -8.29
N ARG A 160 14.23 -7.13 -8.75
CA ARG A 160 13.38 -7.27 -9.96
C ARG A 160 12.37 -8.41 -9.90
N GLU A 161 11.89 -8.75 -8.73
CA GLU A 161 10.95 -9.85 -8.54
C GLU A 161 9.49 -9.39 -8.62
N PHE A 162 9.21 -8.14 -8.23
CA PHE A 162 7.84 -7.64 -8.13
C PHE A 162 7.27 -7.22 -9.48
N SER A 163 6.01 -7.59 -9.71
CA SER A 163 5.20 -7.16 -10.87
C SER A 163 4.44 -5.87 -10.58
N VAL A 164 4.07 -5.65 -9.33
CA VAL A 164 3.43 -4.44 -8.85
C VAL A 164 3.83 -4.14 -7.41
N LEU A 165 4.01 -2.86 -7.13
CA LEU A 165 4.26 -2.34 -5.79
C LEU A 165 3.24 -1.25 -5.49
N THR A 166 2.74 -1.22 -4.25
CA THR A 166 2.00 -0.08 -3.71
C THR A 166 2.82 0.62 -2.65
N ALA A 167 2.55 1.91 -2.47
CA ALA A 167 3.08 2.69 -1.35
C ALA A 167 2.08 3.78 -0.95
N ARG A 168 1.70 3.80 0.34
CA ARG A 168 0.81 4.78 0.93
C ARG A 168 1.45 5.39 2.18
N ALA A 169 1.46 6.73 2.28
CA ALA A 169 1.97 7.46 3.43
C ALA A 169 3.42 7.13 3.87
N LEU A 170 4.24 6.58 2.97
CA LEU A 170 5.60 6.11 3.27
C LEU A 170 6.65 7.22 3.08
N SER A 171 6.63 7.93 1.94
CA SER A 171 7.66 8.92 1.58
C SER A 171 7.21 9.81 0.43
N SER A 172 8.07 10.75 0.00
CA SER A 172 7.86 11.53 -1.22
C SER A 172 7.89 10.65 -2.48
N LEU A 173 7.23 11.08 -3.57
CA LEU A 173 7.20 10.36 -4.84
C LEU A 173 8.60 10.05 -5.37
N GLY A 174 9.53 11.03 -5.29
CA GLY A 174 10.90 10.82 -5.72
C GLY A 174 11.61 9.71 -4.95
N SER A 175 11.42 9.67 -3.62
CA SER A 175 11.96 8.59 -2.77
C SER A 175 11.32 7.24 -3.09
N LEU A 176 10.00 7.21 -3.37
CA LEU A 176 9.29 5.97 -3.74
C LEU A 176 9.80 5.41 -5.07
N LEU A 177 10.03 6.26 -6.08
CA LEU A 177 10.63 5.86 -7.35
C LEU A 177 12.01 5.24 -7.16
N GLU A 178 12.85 5.84 -6.30
CA GLU A 178 14.17 5.29 -6.00
C GLU A 178 14.08 3.92 -5.32
N LEU A 179 13.27 3.79 -4.27
CA LEU A 179 13.12 2.56 -3.50
C LEU A 179 12.51 1.42 -4.32
N ALA A 180 11.51 1.71 -5.16
CA ALA A 180 10.82 0.73 -5.97
C ALA A 180 11.62 0.27 -7.19
N SER A 181 12.50 1.14 -7.73
CA SER A 181 13.22 0.87 -8.98
C SER A 181 14.00 -0.46 -9.00
N PRO A 182 14.77 -0.84 -7.96
CA PRO A 182 15.50 -2.10 -7.95
C PRO A 182 14.62 -3.34 -7.72
N LEU A 183 13.43 -3.17 -7.12
CA LEU A 183 12.50 -4.25 -6.81
C LEU A 183 11.62 -4.67 -7.99
N LEU A 184 11.25 -3.71 -8.83
CA LEU A 184 10.34 -3.96 -9.95
C LEU A 184 11.05 -4.59 -11.14
N ARG A 185 10.43 -5.64 -11.68
CA ARG A 185 10.79 -6.16 -13.01
C ARG A 185 10.40 -5.18 -14.12
N LYS A 186 10.97 -5.33 -15.29
CA LYS A 186 10.59 -4.54 -16.46
C LYS A 186 9.10 -4.77 -16.80
N GLY A 187 8.37 -3.70 -17.04
CA GLY A 187 6.92 -3.69 -17.24
C GLY A 187 6.11 -3.66 -15.92
N GLY A 188 6.75 -3.88 -14.77
CA GLY A 188 6.08 -3.80 -13.47
C GLY A 188 5.64 -2.38 -13.13
N ARG A 189 4.69 -2.23 -12.22
CA ARG A 189 4.08 -0.94 -11.86
C ARG A 189 4.31 -0.56 -10.39
N LEU A 190 4.54 0.72 -10.15
CA LEU A 190 4.50 1.34 -8.83
C LEU A 190 3.24 2.20 -8.74
N VAL A 191 2.37 1.90 -7.77
CA VAL A 191 1.12 2.63 -7.48
C VAL A 191 1.31 3.41 -6.18
N CYS A 192 1.34 4.74 -6.27
CA CYS A 192 1.57 5.64 -5.15
C CYS A 192 0.28 6.37 -4.77
N TYR A 193 -0.11 6.25 -3.50
CA TYR A 193 -1.25 6.96 -2.92
C TYR A 193 -0.77 8.25 -2.24
N LYS A 194 -1.28 9.38 -2.70
CA LYS A 194 -0.94 10.70 -2.17
C LYS A 194 -2.23 11.48 -1.87
N ALA A 195 -2.24 12.22 -0.75
CA ALA A 195 -3.35 13.12 -0.47
C ALA A 195 -3.16 14.45 -1.23
N GLN A 196 -2.12 15.20 -0.88
CA GLN A 196 -1.83 16.52 -1.43
C GLN A 196 -0.31 16.65 -1.69
N PRO A 197 0.21 16.09 -2.79
CA PRO A 197 1.61 16.31 -3.15
C PRO A 197 1.81 17.77 -3.52
N THR A 198 2.95 18.36 -3.09
CA THR A 198 3.31 19.72 -3.47
C THR A 198 3.82 19.77 -4.92
N GLU A 199 3.78 20.96 -5.55
CA GLU A 199 4.33 21.15 -6.90
C GLU A 199 5.82 20.78 -6.94
N GLU A 200 6.59 21.17 -5.92
CA GLU A 200 8.01 20.82 -5.79
C GLU A 200 8.21 19.29 -5.75
N GLU A 201 7.39 18.56 -5.00
CA GLU A 201 7.44 17.09 -4.95
C GLU A 201 7.21 16.48 -6.34
N LEU A 202 6.25 17.03 -7.09
CA LEU A 202 5.93 16.58 -8.45
C LEU A 202 7.07 16.89 -9.42
N GLU A 203 7.61 18.10 -9.41
CA GLU A 203 8.74 18.51 -10.25
C GLU A 203 9.96 17.61 -10.04
N ILE A 204 10.30 17.34 -8.78
CA ILE A 204 11.41 16.45 -8.43
C ILE A 204 11.13 15.04 -8.96
N ALA A 205 9.96 14.47 -8.67
CA ALA A 205 9.61 13.12 -9.09
C ALA A 205 9.64 12.94 -10.61
N PHE A 206 9.03 13.87 -11.35
CA PHE A 206 9.01 13.84 -12.81
C PHE A 206 10.38 14.09 -13.43
N GLY A 207 11.21 14.92 -12.79
CA GLY A 207 12.58 15.15 -13.22
C GLY A 207 13.50 13.93 -13.09
N ILE A 208 13.25 13.06 -12.10
CA ILE A 208 14.09 11.87 -11.85
C ILE A 208 13.48 10.55 -12.31
N MET A 209 12.18 10.47 -12.65
CA MET A 209 11.52 9.20 -12.98
C MET A 209 12.19 8.47 -14.15
N LYS A 210 12.48 9.17 -15.27
CA LYS A 210 13.16 8.57 -16.43
C LYS A 210 14.58 8.09 -16.11
N PRO A 211 15.45 8.87 -15.43
CA PRO A 211 16.72 8.37 -14.94
C PRO A 211 16.64 7.14 -14.03
N LEU A 212 15.57 7.00 -13.25
CA LEU A 212 15.31 5.82 -12.41
C LEU A 212 14.64 4.66 -13.17
N GLY A 213 14.37 4.85 -14.46
CA GLY A 213 13.83 3.83 -15.35
C GLY A 213 12.32 3.74 -15.35
N PHE A 214 11.61 4.82 -15.03
CA PHE A 214 10.15 4.87 -15.00
C PHE A 214 9.56 5.79 -16.06
N GLU A 215 8.32 5.47 -16.45
CA GLU A 215 7.41 6.32 -17.20
C GLU A 215 6.11 6.47 -16.42
N LEU A 216 5.53 7.67 -16.42
CA LEU A 216 4.23 7.91 -15.83
C LEU A 216 3.15 7.31 -16.75
N VAL A 217 2.29 6.47 -16.17
CA VAL A 217 1.16 5.82 -16.87
C VAL A 217 -0.14 6.51 -16.53
N CYS A 218 -0.30 6.90 -15.25
CA CYS A 218 -1.55 7.45 -14.75
C CYS A 218 -1.28 8.45 -13.63
N ASP A 219 -2.16 9.46 -13.54
CA ASP A 219 -2.21 10.49 -12.51
C ASP A 219 -3.68 10.86 -12.30
N ASP A 220 -4.37 10.09 -11.46
CA ASP A 220 -5.79 10.19 -11.24
C ASP A 220 -6.11 10.77 -9.86
N SER A 221 -7.17 11.59 -9.80
CA SER A 221 -7.70 12.13 -8.55
C SER A 221 -9.05 11.54 -8.23
N HIS A 222 -9.23 11.10 -6.99
CA HIS A 222 -10.45 10.53 -6.45
C HIS A 222 -10.89 11.31 -5.22
N GLU A 223 -12.19 11.45 -5.04
CA GLU A 223 -12.79 12.01 -3.82
C GLU A 223 -13.34 10.85 -3.00
N LEU A 224 -12.86 10.71 -1.76
CA LEU A 224 -13.38 9.73 -0.80
C LEU A 224 -14.74 10.17 -0.24
N SER A 225 -15.46 9.26 0.40
CA SER A 225 -16.79 9.52 0.93
C SER A 225 -16.83 10.57 2.05
N ASP A 226 -15.70 10.83 2.72
CA ASP A 226 -15.54 11.93 3.68
C ASP A 226 -15.23 13.30 3.04
N GLY A 227 -15.16 13.37 1.70
CA GLY A 227 -14.80 14.57 0.94
C GLY A 227 -13.29 14.82 0.82
N SER A 228 -12.44 13.98 1.42
CA SER A 228 -11.00 14.10 1.24
C SER A 228 -10.57 13.61 -0.15
N THR A 229 -9.47 14.18 -0.66
CA THR A 229 -8.96 13.83 -1.99
C THR A 229 -7.82 12.82 -1.88
N ARG A 230 -7.84 11.83 -2.78
CA ARG A 230 -6.74 10.90 -3.01
C ARG A 230 -6.26 11.01 -4.45
N ARG A 231 -4.96 11.25 -4.63
CA ARG A 231 -4.32 11.25 -5.95
C ARG A 231 -3.47 9.99 -6.09
N ILE A 232 -3.70 9.22 -7.16
CA ILE A 232 -2.99 7.98 -7.43
C ILE A 232 -2.08 8.18 -8.64
N PHE A 233 -0.78 8.02 -8.40
CA PHE A 233 0.23 8.02 -9.45
C PHE A 233 0.63 6.59 -9.77
N VAL A 234 0.62 6.24 -11.05
CA VAL A 234 1.09 4.94 -11.53
C VAL A 234 2.30 5.13 -12.42
N PHE A 235 3.42 4.55 -12.01
CA PHE A 235 4.65 4.56 -12.78
C PHE A 235 4.97 3.15 -13.27
N GLN A 236 5.27 3.00 -14.55
CA GLN A 236 5.70 1.72 -15.14
C GLN A 236 7.22 1.66 -15.24
N LYS A 237 7.80 0.53 -14.84
CA LYS A 237 9.22 0.25 -14.99
C LYS A 237 9.56 -0.05 -16.45
N ALA A 238 10.08 0.94 -17.17
CA ALA A 238 10.40 0.86 -18.60
C ALA A 238 11.86 0.43 -18.87
N ALA A 239 12.79 0.86 -17.99
CA ALA A 239 14.23 0.65 -18.20
C ALA A 239 14.99 0.41 -16.89
N ASN A 240 16.26 0.03 -16.98
CA ASN A 240 17.16 0.00 -15.83
C ASN A 240 17.50 1.44 -15.37
N PRO A 241 17.73 1.67 -14.07
CA PRO A 241 18.14 2.97 -13.57
C PRO A 241 19.53 3.35 -14.11
N ARG A 242 19.78 4.65 -14.25
CA ARG A 242 21.08 5.19 -14.71
C ARG A 242 22.15 5.22 -13.61
N ILE A 243 21.78 4.89 -12.39
CA ILE A 243 22.65 4.83 -11.21
C ILE A 243 22.54 3.46 -10.55
N ALA A 244 23.52 3.09 -9.73
CA ALA A 244 23.45 1.88 -8.92
C ALA A 244 22.39 2.05 -7.82
N LEU A 245 21.46 1.11 -7.73
CA LEU A 245 20.44 1.01 -6.69
C LEU A 245 20.40 -0.40 -6.12
N PRO A 246 20.03 -0.58 -4.85
CA PRO A 246 19.69 0.48 -3.91
C PRO A 246 20.90 1.30 -3.45
N ARG A 247 20.68 2.55 -3.03
CA ARG A 247 21.67 3.30 -2.26
C ARG A 247 21.66 2.81 -0.80
N ARG A 248 22.58 3.34 0.04
CA ARG A 248 22.62 2.98 1.47
C ARG A 248 21.28 3.22 2.14
N VAL A 249 20.93 2.36 3.10
CA VAL A 249 19.68 2.41 3.88
C VAL A 249 19.36 3.83 4.38
N GLY A 250 18.15 4.28 4.08
CA GLY A 250 17.61 5.58 4.47
C GLY A 250 18.10 6.77 3.62
N MET A 251 18.93 6.56 2.61
CA MET A 251 19.39 7.65 1.73
C MET A 251 18.25 8.22 0.89
N ALA A 252 17.35 7.39 0.41
CA ALA A 252 16.22 7.84 -0.40
C ALA A 252 15.36 8.90 0.32
N GLN A 253 15.27 8.84 1.65
CA GLN A 253 14.48 9.73 2.47
C GLN A 253 15.29 10.91 3.05
N ARG A 254 16.54 10.65 3.50
CA ARG A 254 17.37 11.67 4.15
C ARG A 254 18.11 12.58 3.17
N ASN A 255 18.42 12.08 2.00
CA ASN A 255 19.08 12.80 0.91
C ASN A 255 18.47 12.35 -0.43
N PRO A 256 17.22 12.78 -0.73
CA PRO A 256 16.52 12.41 -1.95
C PRO A 256 17.32 12.76 -3.20
N LEU A 257 17.16 11.96 -4.24
CA LEU A 257 17.75 12.29 -5.55
C LEU A 257 17.03 13.48 -6.16
N MET A 258 17.85 14.35 -6.78
CA MET A 258 17.38 15.56 -7.43
C MET A 258 17.67 15.49 -8.94
N PRO A 259 16.94 16.22 -9.78
CA PRO A 259 17.20 16.25 -11.23
C PRO A 259 18.65 16.61 -11.60
N VAL A 260 19.31 17.45 -10.81
CA VAL A 260 20.72 17.84 -11.01
C VAL A 260 21.70 16.67 -10.88
N ASP A 261 21.37 15.63 -10.09
CA ASP A 261 22.22 14.45 -9.93
C ASP A 261 22.37 13.64 -11.23
N PHE A 262 21.49 13.87 -12.19
CA PHE A 262 21.46 13.20 -13.49
C PHE A 262 21.93 14.11 -14.64
N ALA A 263 21.95 15.44 -14.45
CA ALA A 263 22.32 16.41 -15.48
C ALA A 263 23.82 16.33 -15.86
N GLN A 264 24.69 16.00 -14.90
CA GLN A 264 26.15 16.01 -15.10
C GLN A 264 26.70 14.78 -15.82
N LYS A 265 25.96 13.67 -15.94
CA LYS A 265 26.45 12.43 -16.58
C LYS A 265 26.29 12.39 -18.11
N SER A 266 25.54 13.31 -18.70
CA SER A 266 25.38 13.39 -20.16
C SER A 266 26.56 14.07 -20.89
N GLY A 267 27.39 14.85 -20.17
CA GLY A 267 28.52 15.60 -20.74
C GLY A 267 29.86 14.84 -20.85
N GLN A 268 30.04 13.71 -20.16
CA GLN A 268 31.35 13.03 -20.11
C GLN A 268 31.56 11.94 -21.18
N LYS A 269 30.56 11.55 -21.94
CA LYS A 269 30.71 10.51 -23.00
C LYS A 269 31.27 11.01 -24.32
N SER A 270 31.41 12.33 -24.54
CA SER A 270 31.89 12.86 -25.83
C SER A 270 33.39 13.16 -25.93
N LYS A 271 34.18 13.01 -24.82
CA LYS A 271 35.64 13.36 -24.81
C LYS A 271 36.60 12.16 -24.88
N LYS A 272 36.12 10.93 -25.11
CA LYS A 272 37.00 9.73 -25.24
C LYS A 272 37.00 9.10 -26.64
N ARG A 273 36.72 9.86 -27.68
CA ARG A 273 36.98 9.44 -29.09
C ARG A 273 37.58 10.62 -29.84
N ARG A 274 38.85 10.86 -29.64
CA ARG A 274 39.79 11.47 -30.59
C ARG A 274 41.16 10.84 -30.36
#